data_b43f75a0b40c0d37a6cd47085f4da3fe
#
_entry.id   b43f75a0b40c0d37a6cd47085f4da3fe
#
_cell.length_a   1.000
_cell.length_b   1.000
_cell.length_c   1.000
_cell.angle_alpha   90.00
_cell.angle_beta   90.00
_cell.angle_gamma   90.00
#
_symmetry.space_group_name_H-M   'P 1'
#
loop_
_entity.id
_entity.type
_entity.pdbx_description
1 polymer ?
#
loop_
_entity_poly.entity_id
_entity_poly.type
_entity_poly.pdbx_seq_one_letter_code
_entity_poly.pdbx_strand_id
1 'polypeptide(L)'
;LHACEEIAGMIRENRGYENWITGTEKRLRKNGAEFHFGRKITPVKYLCGRLLLAMAGALAVGRIGWEYGILSAAVLYFVPELLLLYLNRADNRKMLPEIKLIYQALEVQILAGVYVTDALTECCQSVRTQRLQQALMELSGDIVMQADLVTALSDFQQKFDNRQMDALCITLIQAGESGQAVDLLKDMGE
;
A
#
# COMPACT_ATOMS: atom_id res chain seq x y z
N LEU A 1 12.64 -9.55 21.52
CA LEU A 1 11.32 -9.07 21.06
C LEU A 1 10.55 -8.40 22.20
N HIS A 2 10.52 -8.97 23.42
CA HIS A 2 9.88 -8.37 24.61
C HIS A 2 10.49 -7.01 24.99
N ALA A 3 11.80 -6.83 24.93
CA ALA A 3 12.46 -5.57 25.25
C ALA A 3 12.07 -4.43 24.26
N CYS A 4 11.78 -4.74 22.99
CA CYS A 4 11.32 -3.75 22.02
C CYS A 4 9.87 -3.32 22.28
N GLU A 5 9.04 -4.19 22.83
CA GLU A 5 7.66 -3.87 23.22
C GLU A 5 7.59 -3.02 24.49
N GLU A 6 8.48 -3.26 25.46
CA GLU A 6 8.60 -2.44 26.67
C GLU A 6 9.09 -1.02 26.35
N ILE A 7 10.10 -0.88 25.49
CA ILE A 7 10.58 0.43 25.03
C ILE A 7 9.50 1.16 24.25
N ALA A 8 8.74 0.47 23.41
CA ALA A 8 7.60 1.05 22.69
C ALA A 8 6.50 1.53 23.65
N GLY A 9 6.29 0.83 24.77
CA GLY A 9 5.34 1.23 25.82
C GLY A 9 5.72 2.53 26.53
N MET A 10 7.01 2.72 26.85
CA MET A 10 7.51 3.94 27.50
C MET A 10 7.48 5.18 26.61
N ILE A 11 7.59 5.01 25.28
CA ILE A 11 7.63 6.12 24.32
C ILE A 11 6.22 6.52 23.84
N ARG A 12 5.19 5.70 24.11
CA ARG A 12 3.80 5.88 23.65
C ARG A 12 3.11 7.13 24.18
N GLU A 13 3.67 7.79 25.18
CA GLU A 13 3.08 8.97 25.83
C GLU A 13 3.35 10.30 25.10
N ASN A 14 4.11 10.28 23.98
CA ASN A 14 4.50 11.47 23.24
C ASN A 14 3.78 11.58 21.90
N ARG A 15 2.94 12.62 21.68
CA ARG A 15 2.22 12.91 20.42
C ARG A 15 3.13 12.89 19.18
N GLY A 16 4.41 13.23 19.33
CA GLY A 16 5.39 13.17 18.25
C GLY A 16 5.69 11.75 17.79
N TYR A 17 5.65 10.78 18.68
CA TYR A 17 5.87 9.38 18.40
C TYR A 17 4.69 8.76 17.62
N GLU A 18 3.46 9.08 17.99
CA GLU A 18 2.27 8.62 17.24
C GLU A 18 2.26 9.13 15.80
N ASN A 19 2.55 10.42 15.61
CA ASN A 19 2.65 11.01 14.27
C ASN A 19 3.78 10.37 13.44
N TRP A 20 4.88 10.00 14.07
CA TRP A 20 6.00 9.32 13.40
C TRP A 20 5.64 7.88 13.04
N ILE A 21 4.97 7.13 13.93
CA ILE A 21 4.50 5.76 13.67
C ILE A 21 3.53 5.76 12.49
N THR A 22 2.49 6.59 12.55
CA THR A 22 1.47 6.66 11.49
C THR A 22 2.06 7.10 10.16
N GLY A 23 3.01 8.04 10.17
CA GLY A 23 3.73 8.47 8.97
C GLY A 23 4.60 7.35 8.38
N THR A 24 5.29 6.59 9.23
CA THR A 24 6.15 5.48 8.80
C THR A 24 5.31 4.29 8.32
N GLU A 25 4.21 3.97 9.01
CA GLU A 25 3.27 2.94 8.59
C GLU A 25 2.67 3.24 7.22
N LYS A 26 2.22 4.47 7.01
CA LYS A 26 1.69 4.93 5.73
C LYS A 26 2.74 4.81 4.60
N ARG A 27 4.01 5.17 4.87
CA ARG A 27 5.10 4.99 3.91
C ARG A 27 5.38 3.53 3.60
N LEU A 28 5.44 2.67 4.61
CA LEU A 28 5.66 1.23 4.45
C LEU A 28 4.54 0.59 3.64
N ARG A 29 3.29 0.94 3.92
CA ARG A 29 2.11 0.46 3.19
C ARG A 29 2.13 0.89 1.73
N LYS A 30 2.38 2.17 1.45
CA LYS A 30 2.52 2.72 0.09
C LYS A 30 3.65 2.07 -0.72
N ASN A 31 4.77 1.76 -0.07
CA ASN A 31 5.90 1.10 -0.72
C ASN A 31 5.73 -0.42 -0.86
N GLY A 32 4.58 -0.98 -0.50
CA GLY A 32 4.29 -2.39 -0.67
C GLY A 32 5.08 -3.30 0.27
N ALA A 33 5.52 -2.80 1.43
CA ALA A 33 6.25 -3.58 2.42
C ALA A 33 5.45 -4.81 2.87
N GLU A 34 4.13 -4.67 3.00
CA GLU A 34 3.23 -5.76 3.38
C GLU A 34 3.22 -6.88 2.33
N PHE A 35 3.24 -6.54 1.05
CA PHE A 35 3.30 -7.49 -0.05
C PHE A 35 4.65 -8.21 -0.12
N HIS A 36 5.76 -7.47 -0.06
CA HIS A 36 7.10 -8.04 -0.22
C HIS A 36 7.56 -8.89 0.97
N PHE A 37 7.12 -8.56 2.17
CA PHE A 37 7.51 -9.29 3.39
C PHE A 37 6.43 -10.27 3.90
N GLY A 38 5.27 -10.34 3.23
CA GLY A 38 4.21 -11.30 3.51
C GLY A 38 3.56 -11.18 4.91
N ARG A 39 3.80 -10.08 5.62
CA ARG A 39 3.26 -9.81 6.97
C ARG A 39 3.07 -8.31 7.19
N LYS A 40 2.06 -7.94 7.99
CA LYS A 40 1.92 -6.58 8.53
C LYS A 40 3.15 -6.25 9.37
N ILE A 41 4.06 -5.47 8.81
CA ILE A 41 5.27 -5.06 9.50
C ILE A 41 4.94 -3.81 10.31
N THR A 42 4.96 -3.95 11.63
CA THR A 42 4.84 -2.81 12.53
C THR A 42 6.06 -1.89 12.35
N PRO A 43 5.89 -0.55 12.31
CA PRO A 43 7.00 0.40 12.16
C PRO A 43 8.17 0.17 13.11
N VAL A 44 7.86 -0.26 14.35
CA VAL A 44 8.86 -0.59 15.38
C VAL A 44 9.70 -1.81 14.97
N LYS A 45 9.08 -2.88 14.45
CA LYS A 45 9.81 -4.08 13.98
C LYS A 45 10.72 -3.76 12.81
N TYR A 46 10.28 -2.88 11.91
CA TYR A 46 11.07 -2.41 10.79
C TYR A 46 12.30 -1.61 11.28
N LEU A 47 12.12 -0.69 12.23
CA LEU A 47 13.22 0.08 12.80
C LEU A 47 14.22 -0.82 13.55
N CYS A 48 13.72 -1.74 14.39
CA CYS A 48 14.58 -2.72 15.07
C CYS A 48 15.39 -3.56 14.09
N GLY A 49 14.78 -4.02 13.00
CA GLY A 49 15.48 -4.75 11.95
C GLY A 49 16.60 -3.94 11.30
N ARG A 50 16.37 -2.66 11.00
CA ARG A 50 17.38 -1.73 10.47
C ARG A 50 18.54 -1.53 11.44
N LEU A 51 18.24 -1.33 12.73
CA LEU A 51 19.27 -1.15 13.78
C LEU A 51 20.10 -2.42 13.96
N LEU A 52 19.47 -3.58 13.99
CA LEU A 52 20.17 -4.86 14.09
C LEU A 52 21.11 -5.09 12.90
N LEU A 53 20.64 -4.74 11.68
CA LEU A 53 21.43 -4.86 10.46
C LEU A 53 22.64 -3.91 10.48
N ALA A 54 22.45 -2.66 10.93
CA ALA A 54 23.52 -1.68 11.10
C ALA A 54 24.55 -2.11 12.16
N MET A 55 24.08 -2.63 13.30
CA MET A 55 24.97 -3.16 14.35
C MET A 55 25.79 -4.36 13.87
N ALA A 56 25.15 -5.29 13.18
CA ALA A 56 25.84 -6.45 12.59
C ALA A 56 26.95 -6.01 11.63
N GLY A 57 26.68 -5.02 10.76
CA GLY A 57 27.67 -4.43 9.88
C GLY A 57 28.82 -3.74 10.59
N ALA A 58 28.50 -2.94 11.63
CA ALA A 58 29.50 -2.29 12.44
C ALA A 58 30.47 -3.29 13.11
N LEU A 59 29.93 -4.39 13.63
CA LEU A 59 30.71 -5.43 14.29
C LEU A 59 31.56 -6.24 13.31
N ALA A 60 31.00 -6.54 12.11
CA ALA A 60 31.69 -7.33 11.11
C ALA A 60 32.92 -6.60 10.55
N VAL A 61 32.78 -5.31 10.24
CA VAL A 61 33.82 -4.49 9.58
C VAL A 61 34.66 -3.72 10.58
N GLY A 62 34.12 -3.41 11.77
CA GLY A 62 34.82 -2.64 12.82
C GLY A 62 36.09 -3.33 13.32
N ARG A 63 36.26 -4.64 13.09
CA ARG A 63 37.50 -5.36 13.39
C ARG A 63 38.68 -4.95 12.51
N ILE A 64 38.42 -4.40 11.33
CA ILE A 64 39.46 -3.94 10.39
C ILE A 64 39.85 -2.49 10.71
N GLY A 65 38.92 -1.69 11.18
CA GLY A 65 39.12 -0.31 11.62
C GLY A 65 37.79 0.33 12.00
N TRP A 66 37.78 1.13 13.06
CA TRP A 66 36.59 1.74 13.63
C TRP A 66 35.87 2.68 12.61
N GLU A 67 36.64 3.36 11.73
CA GLU A 67 36.13 4.25 10.70
C GLU A 67 35.30 3.47 9.67
N TYR A 68 35.78 2.30 9.24
CA TYR A 68 35.06 1.41 8.30
C TYR A 68 33.81 0.80 8.96
N GLY A 69 33.83 0.56 10.27
CA GLY A 69 32.67 0.10 11.03
C GLY A 69 31.53 1.09 11.02
N ILE A 70 31.80 2.39 11.22
CA ILE A 70 30.79 3.46 11.17
C ILE A 70 30.21 3.60 9.75
N LEU A 71 31.06 3.61 8.73
CA LEU A 71 30.62 3.73 7.33
C LEU A 71 29.72 2.55 6.94
N SER A 72 30.12 1.32 7.30
CA SER A 72 29.34 0.11 7.05
C SER A 72 27.98 0.13 7.76
N ALA A 73 27.93 0.57 9.00
CA ALA A 73 26.67 0.72 9.75
C ALA A 73 25.72 1.72 9.05
N ALA A 74 26.24 2.86 8.62
CA ALA A 74 25.44 3.87 7.91
C ALA A 74 24.88 3.31 6.59
N VAL A 75 25.70 2.65 5.79
CA VAL A 75 25.26 2.03 4.52
C VAL A 75 24.17 0.99 4.80
N LEU A 76 24.39 0.05 5.71
CA LEU A 76 23.45 -1.03 6.00
C LEU A 76 22.14 -0.52 6.64
N TYR A 77 22.17 0.61 7.33
CA TYR A 77 20.96 1.26 7.83
C TYR A 77 20.04 1.75 6.72
N PHE A 78 20.59 2.27 5.61
CA PHE A 78 19.81 2.80 4.49
C PHE A 78 19.41 1.74 3.46
N VAL A 79 20.12 0.62 3.39
CA VAL A 79 19.86 -0.45 2.40
C VAL A 79 18.40 -0.93 2.38
N PRO A 80 17.73 -1.24 3.50
CA PRO A 80 16.34 -1.72 3.46
C PRO A 80 15.37 -0.69 2.90
N GLU A 81 15.59 0.59 3.15
CA GLU A 81 14.74 1.68 2.63
C GLU A 81 14.92 1.86 1.13
N LEU A 82 16.18 1.87 0.66
CA LEU A 82 16.50 1.95 -0.76
C LEU A 82 15.96 0.73 -1.52
N LEU A 83 16.05 -0.46 -0.92
CA LEU A 83 15.52 -1.68 -1.51
C LEU A 83 14.00 -1.62 -1.69
N LEU A 84 13.27 -1.18 -0.65
CA LEU A 84 11.83 -1.00 -0.74
C LEU A 84 11.42 0.03 -1.80
N LEU A 85 12.13 1.16 -1.86
CA LEU A 85 11.90 2.17 -2.90
C LEU A 85 12.17 1.63 -4.31
N TYR A 86 13.23 0.84 -4.47
CA TYR A 86 13.56 0.22 -5.75
C TYR A 86 12.49 -0.79 -6.18
N LEU A 87 12.07 -1.68 -5.27
CA LEU A 87 11.02 -2.66 -5.50
C LEU A 87 9.69 -1.98 -5.85
N ASN A 88 9.30 -0.95 -5.10
CA ASN A 88 8.09 -0.18 -5.38
C ASN A 88 8.13 0.49 -6.76
N ARG A 89 9.27 1.05 -7.16
CA ARG A 89 9.45 1.63 -8.51
C ARG A 89 9.35 0.57 -9.60
N ALA A 90 9.94 -0.60 -9.38
CA ALA A 90 9.87 -1.70 -10.32
C ALA A 90 8.43 -2.22 -10.49
N ASP A 91 7.70 -2.37 -9.38
CA ASP A 91 6.29 -2.76 -9.40
C ASP A 91 5.42 -1.71 -10.09
N ASN A 92 5.59 -0.44 -9.76
CA ASN A 92 4.84 0.66 -10.38
C ASN A 92 5.04 0.69 -11.90
N ARG A 93 6.25 0.43 -12.40
CA ARG A 93 6.51 0.34 -13.85
C ARG A 93 5.77 -0.82 -14.51
N LYS A 94 5.68 -1.96 -13.83
CA LYS A 94 4.95 -3.14 -14.35
C LYS A 94 3.44 -2.95 -14.30
N MET A 95 2.93 -2.31 -13.24
CA MET A 95 1.51 -2.06 -13.06
C MET A 95 0.95 -0.97 -13.98
N LEU A 96 1.78 -0.01 -14.42
CA LEU A 96 1.34 1.14 -15.21
C LEU A 96 0.53 0.78 -16.47
N PRO A 97 0.99 -0.15 -17.34
CA PRO A 97 0.21 -0.56 -18.51
C PRO A 97 -1.08 -1.30 -18.14
N GLU A 98 -1.05 -2.08 -17.05
CA GLU A 98 -2.22 -2.82 -16.58
C GLU A 98 -3.30 -1.89 -16.02
N ILE A 99 -2.90 -0.86 -15.26
CA ILE A 99 -3.83 0.17 -14.76
C ILE A 99 -4.56 0.88 -15.91
N LYS A 100 -3.86 1.16 -17.01
CA LYS A 100 -4.48 1.76 -18.19
C LYS A 100 -5.51 0.83 -18.84
N LEU A 101 -5.20 -0.46 -18.94
CA LEU A 101 -6.13 -1.45 -19.49
C LEU A 101 -7.37 -1.61 -18.60
N ILE A 102 -7.17 -1.64 -17.27
CA ILE A 102 -8.28 -1.68 -16.30
C ILE A 102 -9.16 -0.43 -16.48
N TYR A 103 -8.54 0.75 -16.56
CA TYR A 103 -9.27 2.00 -16.74
C TYR A 103 -10.16 1.95 -17.99
N GLN A 104 -9.62 1.54 -19.12
CA GLN A 104 -10.36 1.43 -20.38
C GLN A 104 -11.48 0.37 -20.30
N ALA A 105 -11.21 -0.77 -19.67
CA ALA A 105 -12.22 -1.82 -19.52
C ALA A 105 -13.37 -1.36 -18.60
N LEU A 106 -13.05 -0.72 -17.48
CA LEU A 106 -14.04 -0.17 -16.56
C LEU A 106 -14.86 0.95 -17.20
N GLU A 107 -14.22 1.86 -17.95
CA GLU A 107 -14.91 2.93 -18.65
C GLU A 107 -15.97 2.37 -19.62
N VAL A 108 -15.61 1.38 -20.42
CA VAL A 108 -16.55 0.75 -21.37
C VAL A 108 -17.70 0.05 -20.65
N GLN A 109 -17.42 -0.68 -19.57
CA GLN A 109 -18.42 -1.42 -18.80
C GLN A 109 -19.40 -0.49 -18.07
N ILE A 110 -18.88 0.57 -17.44
CA ILE A 110 -19.71 1.57 -16.76
C ILE A 110 -20.60 2.32 -17.75
N LEU A 111 -20.06 2.69 -18.93
CA LEU A 111 -20.85 3.30 -19.99
C LEU A 111 -21.91 2.35 -20.56
N ALA A 112 -21.68 1.05 -20.51
CA ALA A 112 -22.66 0.02 -20.88
C ALA A 112 -23.71 -0.24 -19.78
N GLY A 113 -23.61 0.44 -18.62
CA GLY A 113 -24.54 0.31 -17.51
C GLY A 113 -24.25 -0.86 -16.56
N VAL A 114 -23.03 -1.41 -16.62
CA VAL A 114 -22.59 -2.44 -15.65
C VAL A 114 -22.26 -1.75 -14.33
N TYR A 115 -22.66 -2.36 -13.21
CA TYR A 115 -22.31 -1.85 -11.89
C TYR A 115 -20.81 -1.85 -11.66
N VAL A 116 -20.30 -0.81 -11.00
CA VAL A 116 -18.86 -0.65 -10.73
C VAL A 116 -18.27 -1.85 -9.99
N THR A 117 -19.03 -2.46 -9.09
CA THR A 117 -18.62 -3.65 -8.33
C THR A 117 -18.38 -4.87 -9.21
N ASP A 118 -19.30 -5.12 -10.16
CA ASP A 118 -19.22 -6.26 -11.08
C ASP A 118 -18.08 -6.04 -12.08
N ALA A 119 -17.97 -4.84 -12.62
CA ALA A 119 -16.90 -4.44 -13.51
C ALA A 119 -15.51 -4.59 -12.87
N LEU A 120 -15.35 -4.21 -11.59
CA LEU A 120 -14.12 -4.39 -10.83
C LEU A 120 -13.77 -5.87 -10.64
N THR A 121 -14.76 -6.70 -10.33
CA THR A 121 -14.55 -8.14 -10.12
C THR A 121 -14.06 -8.83 -11.39
N GLU A 122 -14.60 -8.46 -12.53
CA GLU A 122 -14.15 -8.99 -13.83
C GLU A 122 -12.73 -8.54 -14.18
N CYS A 123 -12.39 -7.28 -13.89
CA CYS A 123 -11.04 -6.76 -14.10
C CYS A 123 -9.97 -7.47 -13.28
N CYS A 124 -10.30 -8.01 -12.08
CA CYS A 124 -9.35 -8.73 -11.24
C CYS A 124 -8.73 -9.94 -11.96
N GLN A 125 -9.47 -10.59 -12.86
CA GLN A 125 -9.01 -11.78 -13.58
C GLN A 125 -8.03 -11.44 -14.72
N SER A 126 -8.06 -10.22 -15.22
CA SER A 126 -7.24 -9.76 -16.36
C SER A 126 -5.85 -9.28 -15.94
N VAL A 127 -5.59 -9.09 -14.65
CA VAL A 127 -4.36 -8.54 -14.11
C VAL A 127 -3.29 -9.62 -13.92
N ARG A 128 -2.07 -9.36 -14.37
CA ARG A 128 -0.92 -10.28 -14.28
C ARG A 128 0.01 -9.94 -13.12
N THR A 129 0.10 -8.67 -12.74
CA THR A 129 0.96 -8.23 -11.64
C THR A 129 0.38 -8.69 -10.31
N GLN A 130 1.04 -9.60 -9.61
CA GLN A 130 0.55 -10.23 -8.37
C GLN A 130 0.12 -9.21 -7.31
N ARG A 131 0.90 -8.13 -7.13
CA ARG A 131 0.58 -7.09 -6.15
C ARG A 131 -0.74 -6.37 -6.48
N LEU A 132 -0.96 -6.04 -7.74
CA LEU A 132 -2.19 -5.39 -8.19
C LEU A 132 -3.38 -6.36 -8.14
N GLN A 133 -3.18 -7.59 -8.57
CA GLN A 133 -4.20 -8.64 -8.51
C GLN A 133 -4.68 -8.91 -7.08
N GLN A 134 -3.73 -9.07 -6.14
CA GLN A 134 -4.06 -9.28 -4.73
C GLN A 134 -4.81 -8.09 -4.13
N ALA A 135 -4.38 -6.87 -4.44
CA ALA A 135 -5.02 -5.66 -3.95
C ALA A 135 -6.43 -5.47 -4.52
N LEU A 136 -6.66 -5.82 -5.80
CA LEU A 136 -7.99 -5.79 -6.42
C LEU A 136 -8.93 -6.87 -5.86
N MET A 137 -8.41 -8.08 -5.60
CA MET A 137 -9.20 -9.14 -4.94
C MET A 137 -9.63 -8.72 -3.54
N GLU A 138 -8.73 -8.09 -2.79
CA GLU A 138 -9.02 -7.57 -1.46
C GLU A 138 -10.06 -6.44 -1.53
N LEU A 139 -9.91 -5.50 -2.48
CA LEU A 139 -10.90 -4.46 -2.76
C LEU A 139 -12.28 -5.03 -3.06
N SER A 140 -12.35 -6.02 -3.96
CA SER A 140 -13.62 -6.70 -4.30
C SER A 140 -14.25 -7.36 -3.07
N GLY A 141 -13.44 -8.01 -2.20
CA GLY A 141 -13.91 -8.57 -0.94
C GLY A 141 -14.41 -7.52 0.04
N ASP A 142 -13.70 -6.41 0.17
CA ASP A 142 -14.06 -5.31 1.08
C ASP A 142 -15.38 -4.64 0.65
N ILE A 143 -15.59 -4.44 -0.66
CA ILE A 143 -16.84 -3.89 -1.20
C ILE A 143 -18.03 -4.82 -0.87
N VAL A 144 -17.86 -6.13 -1.03
CA VAL A 144 -18.92 -7.11 -0.73
C VAL A 144 -19.21 -7.17 0.77
N MET A 145 -18.19 -7.06 1.62
CA MET A 145 -18.37 -7.17 3.07
C MET A 145 -18.85 -5.89 3.75
N GLN A 146 -18.37 -4.74 3.31
CA GLN A 146 -18.61 -3.46 3.98
C GLN A 146 -19.76 -2.66 3.34
N ALA A 147 -20.19 -3.02 2.13
CA ALA A 147 -21.20 -2.33 1.33
C ALA A 147 -20.93 -0.82 1.10
N ASP A 148 -19.72 -0.33 1.40
CA ASP A 148 -19.30 1.06 1.19
C ASP A 148 -18.12 1.12 0.22
N LEU A 149 -18.46 1.48 -1.01
CA LEU A 149 -17.51 1.62 -2.13
C LEU A 149 -16.46 2.69 -1.84
N VAL A 150 -16.85 3.80 -1.22
CA VAL A 150 -15.95 4.95 -0.99
C VAL A 150 -14.85 4.58 0.00
N THR A 151 -15.20 3.94 1.10
CA THR A 151 -14.23 3.50 2.12
C THR A 151 -13.29 2.44 1.55
N ALA A 152 -13.81 1.45 0.84
CA ALA A 152 -13.00 0.40 0.22
C ALA A 152 -12.00 0.96 -0.81
N LEU A 153 -12.44 1.88 -1.68
CA LEU A 153 -11.57 2.55 -2.65
C LEU A 153 -10.53 3.46 -2.00
N SER A 154 -10.88 4.15 -0.91
CA SER A 154 -9.94 4.95 -0.13
C SER A 154 -8.84 4.10 0.49
N ASP A 155 -9.17 2.94 1.04
CA ASP A 155 -8.21 2.00 1.59
C ASP A 155 -7.32 1.37 0.51
N PHE A 156 -7.90 1.06 -0.63
CA PHE A 156 -7.16 0.59 -1.80
C PHE A 156 -6.16 1.64 -2.31
N GLN A 157 -6.57 2.90 -2.42
CA GLN A 157 -5.71 4.02 -2.81
C GLN A 157 -4.49 4.16 -1.90
N GLN A 158 -4.66 3.96 -0.60
CA GLN A 158 -3.56 4.06 0.37
C GLN A 158 -2.49 2.97 0.24
N LYS A 159 -2.76 1.88 -0.50
CA LYS A 159 -1.80 0.78 -0.73
C LYS A 159 -0.76 1.11 -1.82
N PHE A 160 -1.00 2.14 -2.63
CA PHE A 160 -0.16 2.49 -3.76
C PHE A 160 0.33 3.93 -3.68
N ASP A 161 1.56 4.15 -4.14
CA ASP A 161 2.12 5.50 -4.37
C ASP A 161 2.19 5.75 -5.87
N ASN A 162 1.01 5.87 -6.50
CA ASN A 162 0.88 6.01 -7.95
C ASN A 162 -0.27 6.95 -8.30
N ARG A 163 0.06 8.08 -8.94
CA ARG A 163 -0.91 9.09 -9.35
C ARG A 163 -2.01 8.56 -10.28
N GLN A 164 -1.72 7.56 -11.11
CA GLN A 164 -2.72 6.98 -11.99
C GLN A 164 -3.74 6.12 -11.22
N MET A 165 -3.27 5.43 -10.17
CA MET A 165 -4.14 4.71 -9.26
C MET A 165 -5.05 5.67 -8.49
N ASP A 166 -4.51 6.81 -8.04
CA ASP A 166 -5.31 7.85 -7.39
C ASP A 166 -6.42 8.37 -8.31
N ALA A 167 -6.08 8.65 -9.58
CA ALA A 167 -7.06 9.10 -10.56
C ALA A 167 -8.14 8.04 -10.82
N LEU A 168 -7.76 6.76 -10.94
CA LEU A 168 -8.68 5.65 -11.11
C LEU A 168 -9.69 5.58 -9.93
N CYS A 169 -9.19 5.62 -8.70
CA CYS A 169 -10.05 5.55 -7.51
C CYS A 169 -11.04 6.71 -7.45
N ILE A 170 -10.60 7.94 -7.73
CA ILE A 170 -11.47 9.12 -7.76
C ILE A 170 -12.56 8.98 -8.82
N THR A 171 -12.20 8.52 -10.02
CA THR A 171 -13.16 8.32 -11.11
C THR A 171 -14.20 7.24 -10.75
N LEU A 172 -13.77 6.14 -10.10
CA LEU A 172 -14.67 5.08 -9.67
C LEU A 172 -15.63 5.52 -8.56
N ILE A 173 -15.16 6.34 -7.62
CA ILE A 173 -16.02 6.94 -6.58
C ILE A 173 -17.10 7.79 -7.26
N GLN A 174 -16.73 8.67 -8.17
CA GLN A 174 -17.67 9.53 -8.88
C GLN A 174 -18.67 8.72 -9.72
N ALA A 175 -18.21 7.65 -10.38
CA ALA A 175 -19.09 6.77 -11.17
C ALA A 175 -20.07 6.00 -10.26
N GLY A 176 -19.62 5.52 -9.12
CA GLY A 176 -20.47 4.84 -8.13
C GLY A 176 -21.56 5.74 -7.56
N GLU A 177 -21.21 6.98 -7.21
CA GLU A 177 -22.18 7.97 -6.73
C GLU A 177 -23.21 8.34 -7.82
N SER A 178 -22.78 8.48 -9.07
CA SER A 178 -23.65 8.78 -10.20
C SER A 178 -24.61 7.62 -10.50
N GLY A 179 -24.12 6.37 -10.42
CA GLY A 179 -24.93 5.17 -10.61
C GLY A 179 -26.01 5.02 -9.55
N GLN A 180 -25.68 5.27 -8.29
CA GLN A 180 -26.65 5.25 -7.18
C GLN A 180 -27.72 6.33 -7.33
N ALA A 181 -27.36 7.51 -7.83
CA ALA A 181 -28.32 8.59 -8.06
C ALA A 181 -29.32 8.23 -9.18
N VAL A 182 -28.89 7.54 -10.21
CA VAL A 182 -29.78 7.08 -11.31
C VAL A 182 -30.75 6.00 -10.83
N ASP A 183 -30.28 5.05 -10.01
CA ASP A 183 -31.15 4.01 -9.43
C ASP A 183 -32.21 4.59 -8.49
N LEU A 184 -31.84 5.55 -7.64
CA LEU A 184 -32.77 6.26 -6.76
C LEU A 184 -33.86 7.04 -7.54
N LEU A 185 -33.48 7.66 -8.66
CA LEU A 185 -34.44 8.36 -9.53
C LEU A 185 -35.38 7.39 -10.25
N LYS A 186 -34.93 6.20 -10.57
CA LYS A 186 -35.74 5.16 -11.21
C LYS A 186 -36.76 4.57 -10.24
N ASP A 187 -36.35 4.31 -8.98
CA ASP A 187 -37.25 3.84 -7.91
C ASP A 187 -38.30 4.89 -7.51
N MET A 188 -38.00 6.17 -7.66
CA MET A 188 -38.98 7.25 -7.40
C MET A 188 -39.93 7.51 -8.57
N GLY A 189 -39.68 6.93 -9.73
CA GLY A 189 -40.48 7.10 -10.95
C GLY A 189 -41.50 5.98 -11.21
N GLU A 190 -41.48 4.90 -10.41
CA GLU A 190 -42.48 3.84 -10.38
C GLU A 190 -43.51 4.07 -9.27
#